data_52cfcc054b96d7090a58aeccbdd5b421
#
_entry.id   52cfcc054b96d7090a58aeccbdd5b421
#
_cell.length_a   1.000
_cell.length_b   1.000
_cell.length_c   1.000
_cell.angle_alpha   90.00
_cell.angle_beta   90.00
_cell.angle_gamma   90.00
#
_symmetry.space_group_name_H-M   'P 1'
#
loop_
_entity.id
_entity.type
_entity.pdbx_description
1 polymer ?
#
loop_
_entity_poly.entity_id
_entity_poly.type
_entity_poly.pdbx_seq_one_letter_code
_entity_poly.pdbx_strand_id
1 'polypeptide(L)'
;YPYEEPENVTHPKGGHFYCESYQKFTDKFILDGTVWSGWKQINGATYYFVDNVAVKGVHKVPGLNDESNEYFYQFNETTGACEGKVTGLFELDGARYYAINGVAKSGWWNLTDADGENSYYYFDKETFKGLNGPSRAFFENVTYTFDNGKLLKGEWLTTDQGTKYYYGPTFVQGKWYTVEGEKYYFDPQGYRYTGLRYVKESYNHDDHIYWYDFGEDGICHGVYQHTGLFYLNGNTYY
;
A
#
# COMPACT_ATOMS: atom_id res chain seq x y z
N TYR A 1 -53.03 -6.62 8.47
CA TYR A 1 -52.95 -6.89 7.02
C TYR A 1 -51.97 -8.03 6.86
N PRO A 2 -52.28 -9.08 6.07
CA PRO A 2 -51.33 -10.15 5.81
C PRO A 2 -50.15 -9.56 5.06
N TYR A 3 -48.98 -9.91 5.53
CA TYR A 3 -47.69 -9.63 4.89
C TYR A 3 -47.60 -10.46 3.60
N GLU A 4 -47.43 -9.80 2.46
CA GLU A 4 -47.14 -10.48 1.19
C GLU A 4 -45.66 -10.48 0.96
N GLU A 5 -45.04 -11.68 0.95
CA GLU A 5 -43.65 -11.85 0.61
C GLU A 5 -43.40 -11.46 -0.86
N PRO A 6 -42.27 -10.76 -1.16
CA PRO A 6 -41.88 -10.57 -2.54
C PRO A 6 -41.60 -11.91 -3.23
N GLU A 7 -41.99 -12.08 -4.47
CA GLU A 7 -41.98 -13.32 -5.24
C GLU A 7 -40.61 -14.00 -5.39
N ASN A 8 -39.49 -13.37 -4.96
CA ASN A 8 -38.12 -13.88 -5.14
C ASN A 8 -37.32 -14.02 -3.85
N VAL A 9 -37.94 -14.03 -2.67
CA VAL A 9 -37.23 -14.24 -1.42
C VAL A 9 -37.19 -15.72 -1.10
N THR A 10 -36.01 -16.34 -1.19
CA THR A 10 -35.78 -17.73 -0.77
C THR A 10 -35.45 -17.75 0.72
N HIS A 11 -36.36 -18.31 1.50
CA HIS A 11 -36.15 -18.47 2.94
C HIS A 11 -35.54 -19.85 3.26
N PRO A 12 -34.60 -19.94 4.21
CA PRO A 12 -34.30 -21.22 4.82
C PRO A 12 -35.56 -21.77 5.49
N LYS A 13 -35.68 -23.08 5.51
CA LYS A 13 -36.86 -23.75 6.10
C LYS A 13 -37.04 -23.31 7.56
N GLY A 14 -38.20 -22.72 7.89
CA GLY A 14 -38.51 -22.25 9.23
C GLY A 14 -38.02 -20.85 9.61
N GLY A 15 -37.42 -20.10 8.67
CA GLY A 15 -36.99 -18.72 8.91
C GLY A 15 -37.67 -17.70 8.00
N HIS A 16 -37.60 -16.44 8.40
CA HIS A 16 -38.11 -15.31 7.59
C HIS A 16 -37.26 -14.05 7.83
N PHE A 17 -37.24 -13.16 6.84
CA PHE A 17 -36.64 -11.84 6.98
C PHE A 17 -37.59 -10.90 7.70
N TYR A 18 -37.04 -10.14 8.65
CA TYR A 18 -37.81 -9.13 9.36
C TYR A 18 -38.14 -7.93 8.47
N CYS A 19 -39.36 -7.48 8.47
CA CYS A 19 -39.80 -6.30 7.73
C CYS A 19 -40.07 -5.15 8.72
N GLU A 20 -39.34 -4.05 8.61
CA GLU A 20 -39.53 -2.85 9.42
C GLU A 20 -40.69 -1.97 8.97
N SER A 21 -41.08 -2.07 7.70
CA SER A 21 -42.22 -1.35 7.14
C SER A 21 -42.83 -2.10 5.94
N TYR A 22 -44.02 -1.75 5.56
CA TYR A 22 -44.74 -2.35 4.42
C TYR A 22 -44.00 -2.32 3.08
N GLN A 23 -42.90 -1.61 2.97
CA GLN A 23 -42.21 -1.37 1.70
C GLN A 23 -40.70 -1.68 1.74
N LYS A 24 -40.15 -2.09 2.88
CA LYS A 24 -38.72 -2.28 2.99
C LYS A 24 -38.36 -3.47 3.87
N PHE A 25 -37.72 -4.49 3.28
CA PHE A 25 -37.06 -5.55 4.04
C PHE A 25 -35.78 -5.02 4.69
N THR A 26 -35.54 -5.48 5.90
CA THR A 26 -34.24 -5.28 6.55
C THR A 26 -33.36 -6.50 6.31
N ASP A 27 -32.06 -6.33 6.48
CA ASP A 27 -31.11 -7.44 6.45
C ASP A 27 -31.18 -8.32 7.72
N LYS A 28 -32.19 -8.09 8.57
CA LYS A 28 -32.43 -8.87 9.77
C LYS A 28 -33.09 -10.20 9.44
N PHE A 29 -32.52 -11.27 9.92
CA PHE A 29 -33.06 -12.61 9.80
C PHE A 29 -33.42 -13.18 11.17
N ILE A 30 -34.67 -13.64 11.33
CA ILE A 30 -35.18 -14.24 12.58
C ILE A 30 -35.66 -15.65 12.30
N LEU A 31 -35.14 -16.62 13.07
CA LEU A 31 -35.58 -18.00 13.06
C LEU A 31 -36.06 -18.37 14.46
N ASP A 32 -37.36 -18.71 14.57
CA ASP A 32 -38.01 -19.16 15.83
C ASP A 32 -37.78 -18.21 17.02
N GLY A 33 -37.74 -16.88 16.76
CA GLY A 33 -37.50 -15.86 17.77
C GLY A 33 -36.08 -15.79 18.30
N THR A 34 -35.14 -16.54 17.73
CA THR A 34 -33.73 -16.53 18.13
C THR A 34 -32.98 -15.40 17.46
N VAL A 35 -32.19 -14.62 18.22
CA VAL A 35 -31.27 -13.63 17.69
C VAL A 35 -30.10 -14.34 17.02
N TRP A 36 -29.87 -14.04 15.75
CA TRP A 36 -28.74 -14.58 15.02
C TRP A 36 -27.50 -13.67 15.15
N SER A 37 -26.44 -14.30 15.60
CA SER A 37 -25.12 -13.71 15.64
C SER A 37 -24.08 -14.73 15.17
N GLY A 38 -22.95 -14.25 14.64
CA GLY A 38 -21.88 -15.09 14.14
C GLY A 38 -22.16 -15.70 12.76
N TRP A 39 -21.35 -16.68 12.39
CA TRP A 39 -21.39 -17.34 11.10
C TRP A 39 -22.65 -18.18 10.91
N LYS A 40 -23.27 -18.04 9.75
CA LYS A 40 -24.45 -18.83 9.31
C LYS A 40 -24.33 -19.17 7.86
N GLN A 41 -24.79 -20.38 7.50
CA GLN A 41 -24.90 -20.82 6.13
C GLN A 41 -26.38 -20.85 5.72
N ILE A 42 -26.74 -20.14 4.64
CA ILE A 42 -28.11 -19.99 4.14
C ILE A 42 -28.09 -20.21 2.63
N ASN A 43 -28.82 -21.21 2.14
CA ASN A 43 -28.95 -21.54 0.72
C ASN A 43 -27.59 -21.65 -0.01
N GLY A 44 -26.60 -22.25 0.66
CA GLY A 44 -25.25 -22.45 0.09
C GLY A 44 -24.29 -21.25 0.18
N ALA A 45 -24.78 -20.08 0.58
CA ALA A 45 -23.95 -18.91 0.87
C ALA A 45 -23.67 -18.78 2.37
N THR A 46 -22.51 -18.22 2.72
CA THR A 46 -22.07 -18.01 4.10
C THR A 46 -22.21 -16.53 4.46
N TYR A 47 -22.70 -16.25 5.64
CA TYR A 47 -22.94 -14.90 6.18
C TYR A 47 -22.39 -14.77 7.58
N TYR A 48 -22.07 -13.55 7.99
CA TYR A 48 -21.82 -13.22 9.39
C TYR A 48 -22.86 -12.24 9.90
N PHE A 49 -23.52 -12.56 11.01
CA PHE A 49 -24.58 -11.76 11.59
C PHE A 49 -24.13 -11.08 12.87
N VAL A 50 -24.57 -9.84 13.04
CA VAL A 50 -24.53 -9.11 14.30
C VAL A 50 -25.97 -8.67 14.59
N ASP A 51 -26.54 -9.14 15.69
CA ASP A 51 -27.90 -8.81 16.13
C ASP A 51 -28.97 -8.94 15.01
N ASN A 52 -29.00 -10.09 14.35
CA ASN A 52 -29.87 -10.42 13.22
C ASN A 52 -29.59 -9.63 11.91
N VAL A 53 -28.53 -8.81 11.86
CA VAL A 53 -28.17 -8.07 10.65
C VAL A 53 -26.95 -8.74 10.00
N ALA A 54 -27.07 -9.11 8.74
CA ALA A 54 -25.92 -9.58 7.97
C ALA A 54 -24.95 -8.41 7.71
N VAL A 55 -23.67 -8.57 8.05
CA VAL A 55 -22.66 -7.56 7.78
C VAL A 55 -22.38 -7.46 6.29
N LYS A 56 -21.97 -6.28 5.82
CA LYS A 56 -21.67 -5.96 4.42
C LYS A 56 -20.36 -5.20 4.34
N GLY A 57 -19.67 -5.31 3.20
CA GLY A 57 -18.37 -4.68 3.03
C GLY A 57 -17.25 -5.42 3.77
N VAL A 58 -16.19 -4.72 4.14
CA VAL A 58 -15.08 -5.32 4.87
C VAL A 58 -15.35 -5.28 6.37
N HIS A 59 -15.28 -6.43 7.00
CA HIS A 59 -15.39 -6.56 8.46
C HIS A 59 -14.30 -7.47 9.02
N LYS A 60 -13.82 -7.11 10.22
CA LYS A 60 -12.96 -7.94 11.02
C LYS A 60 -13.81 -8.77 11.97
N VAL A 61 -13.85 -10.08 11.74
CA VAL A 61 -14.71 -11.02 12.47
C VAL A 61 -13.95 -12.29 12.82
N PRO A 62 -14.40 -13.08 13.82
CA PRO A 62 -13.83 -14.39 14.10
C PRO A 62 -13.74 -15.27 12.86
N GLY A 63 -12.70 -16.06 12.75
CA GLY A 63 -12.50 -16.94 11.59
C GLY A 63 -13.61 -17.98 11.46
N LEU A 64 -14.08 -18.24 10.23
CA LEU A 64 -15.13 -19.22 9.95
C LEU A 64 -14.81 -20.62 10.50
N ASN A 65 -13.53 -21.02 10.45
CA ASN A 65 -13.04 -22.31 10.95
C ASN A 65 -11.98 -22.15 12.05
N ASP A 66 -11.83 -20.95 12.60
CA ASP A 66 -10.85 -20.60 13.64
C ASP A 66 -11.39 -19.40 14.44
N GLU A 67 -12.38 -19.67 15.27
CA GLU A 67 -13.09 -18.63 16.05
C GLU A 67 -12.20 -17.95 17.11
N SER A 68 -11.03 -18.52 17.41
CA SER A 68 -10.08 -17.94 18.37
C SER A 68 -9.28 -16.77 17.79
N ASN A 69 -9.25 -16.63 16.47
CA ASN A 69 -8.57 -15.55 15.76
C ASN A 69 -9.56 -14.76 14.90
N GLU A 70 -9.32 -13.46 14.78
CA GLU A 70 -10.10 -12.59 13.91
C GLU A 70 -9.38 -12.32 12.60
N TYR A 71 -10.15 -12.24 11.52
CA TYR A 71 -9.67 -11.97 10.18
C TYR A 71 -10.55 -10.95 9.49
N PHE A 72 -9.97 -10.18 8.56
CA PHE A 72 -10.73 -9.33 7.66
C PHE A 72 -11.35 -10.18 6.55
N TYR A 73 -12.67 -10.10 6.44
CA TYR A 73 -13.45 -10.72 5.37
C TYR A 73 -14.16 -9.66 4.54
N GLN A 74 -14.27 -9.93 3.24
CA GLN A 74 -15.14 -9.20 2.34
C GLN A 74 -16.53 -9.83 2.33
N PHE A 75 -17.53 -9.03 2.54
CA PHE A 75 -18.94 -9.39 2.40
C PHE A 75 -19.56 -8.56 1.29
N ASN A 76 -20.39 -9.17 0.48
CA ASN A 76 -21.06 -8.52 -0.63
C ASN A 76 -21.89 -7.33 -0.14
N GLU A 77 -21.74 -6.17 -0.76
CA GLU A 77 -22.38 -4.92 -0.34
C GLU A 77 -23.91 -4.95 -0.48
N THR A 78 -24.44 -5.80 -1.36
CA THR A 78 -25.86 -5.92 -1.59
C THR A 78 -26.47 -7.04 -0.76
N THR A 79 -25.87 -8.23 -0.80
CA THR A 79 -26.47 -9.45 -0.22
C THR A 79 -25.93 -9.79 1.18
N GLY A 80 -24.76 -9.27 1.57
CA GLY A 80 -24.07 -9.66 2.80
C GLY A 80 -23.40 -11.06 2.74
N ALA A 81 -23.43 -11.73 1.59
CA ALA A 81 -22.76 -13.02 1.44
C ALA A 81 -21.23 -12.86 1.56
N CYS A 82 -20.56 -13.75 2.29
CA CYS A 82 -19.13 -13.75 2.44
C CYS A 82 -18.46 -14.10 1.11
N GLU A 83 -17.57 -13.23 0.64
CA GLU A 83 -16.77 -13.42 -0.57
C GLU A 83 -15.37 -13.99 -0.27
N GLY A 84 -15.01 -14.04 1.00
CA GLY A 84 -13.74 -14.62 1.46
C GLY A 84 -12.88 -13.69 2.29
N LYS A 85 -11.69 -14.16 2.66
CA LYS A 85 -10.71 -13.36 3.39
C LYS A 85 -10.06 -12.32 2.47
N VAL A 86 -9.92 -11.10 2.98
CA VAL A 86 -9.31 -9.98 2.23
C VAL A 86 -7.83 -10.26 1.96
N THR A 87 -7.39 -10.04 0.74
CA THR A 87 -5.97 -9.96 0.35
C THR A 87 -5.76 -8.75 -0.53
N GLY A 88 -4.82 -7.89 -0.16
CA GLY A 88 -4.53 -6.64 -0.85
C GLY A 88 -4.78 -5.41 0.01
N LEU A 89 -4.76 -4.25 -0.63
CA LEU A 89 -5.10 -2.96 -0.02
C LEU A 89 -6.62 -2.84 0.09
N PHE A 90 -7.09 -2.32 1.21
CA PHE A 90 -8.52 -2.01 1.42
C PHE A 90 -8.66 -0.82 2.37
N GLU A 91 -9.85 -0.23 2.38
CA GLU A 91 -10.21 0.87 3.28
C GLU A 91 -11.29 0.42 4.26
N LEU A 92 -11.13 0.81 5.52
CA LEU A 92 -12.10 0.58 6.58
C LEU A 92 -12.07 1.77 7.54
N ASP A 93 -13.23 2.35 7.82
CA ASP A 93 -13.39 3.50 8.72
C ASP A 93 -12.44 4.68 8.39
N GLY A 94 -12.27 4.97 7.10
CA GLY A 94 -11.45 6.06 6.60
C GLY A 94 -9.93 5.84 6.70
N ALA A 95 -9.49 4.65 7.10
CA ALA A 95 -8.08 4.26 7.11
C ALA A 95 -7.81 3.15 6.11
N ARG A 96 -6.62 3.20 5.48
CA ARG A 96 -6.15 2.14 4.57
C ARG A 96 -5.39 1.08 5.36
N TYR A 97 -5.60 -0.16 4.96
CA TYR A 97 -4.93 -1.35 5.48
C TYR A 97 -4.37 -2.20 4.33
N TYR A 98 -3.45 -3.05 4.67
CA TYR A 98 -2.99 -4.13 3.80
C TYR A 98 -3.16 -5.46 4.53
N ALA A 99 -3.79 -6.44 3.90
CA ALA A 99 -3.94 -7.79 4.46
C ALA A 99 -3.47 -8.86 3.48
N ILE A 100 -3.08 -10.00 4.04
CA ILE A 100 -2.84 -11.24 3.30
C ILE A 100 -3.66 -12.31 4.00
N ASN A 101 -4.59 -12.93 3.25
CA ASN A 101 -5.50 -13.95 3.74
C ASN A 101 -6.22 -13.53 5.05
N GLY A 102 -6.74 -12.31 5.05
CA GLY A 102 -7.47 -11.73 6.18
C GLY A 102 -6.63 -11.21 7.34
N VAL A 103 -5.31 -11.40 7.30
CA VAL A 103 -4.40 -10.95 8.36
C VAL A 103 -3.77 -9.62 7.97
N ALA A 104 -4.06 -8.57 8.74
CA ALA A 104 -3.45 -7.25 8.53
C ALA A 104 -1.93 -7.31 8.67
N LYS A 105 -1.25 -6.54 7.83
CA LYS A 105 0.21 -6.44 7.79
C LYS A 105 0.65 -5.06 8.23
N SER A 106 1.79 -5.00 8.89
CA SER A 106 2.44 -3.77 9.33
C SER A 106 3.82 -3.61 8.70
N GLY A 107 4.43 -2.44 8.88
CA GLY A 107 5.75 -2.14 8.34
C GLY A 107 5.70 -1.70 6.86
N TRP A 108 6.86 -1.76 6.20
CA TRP A 108 7.03 -1.39 4.82
C TRP A 108 6.58 -2.47 3.84
N TRP A 109 5.87 -2.04 2.80
CA TRP A 109 5.44 -2.88 1.68
C TRP A 109 5.62 -2.12 0.38
N ASN A 110 6.13 -2.79 -0.65
CA ASN A 110 6.10 -2.28 -2.03
C ASN A 110 4.91 -2.95 -2.71
N LEU A 111 3.89 -2.17 -3.02
CA LEU A 111 2.61 -2.65 -3.52
C LEU A 111 2.26 -1.95 -4.82
N THR A 112 1.64 -2.69 -5.73
CA THR A 112 1.04 -2.13 -6.94
C THR A 112 -0.33 -1.56 -6.57
N ASP A 113 -0.55 -0.29 -6.85
CA ASP A 113 -1.83 0.36 -6.62
C ASP A 113 -2.85 0.07 -7.73
N ALA A 114 -4.05 0.65 -7.61
CA ALA A 114 -5.12 0.44 -8.57
C ALA A 114 -4.79 0.96 -9.99
N ASP A 115 -3.85 1.89 -10.11
CA ASP A 115 -3.40 2.48 -11.37
C ASP A 115 -2.27 1.65 -12.02
N GLY A 116 -1.85 0.57 -11.35
CA GLY A 116 -0.79 -0.33 -11.80
C GLY A 116 0.63 0.16 -11.45
N GLU A 117 0.76 1.21 -10.64
CA GLU A 117 2.04 1.75 -10.22
C GLU A 117 2.54 1.14 -8.92
N ASN A 118 3.83 0.82 -8.87
CA ASN A 118 4.48 0.35 -7.66
C ASN A 118 4.83 1.51 -6.75
N SER A 119 4.34 1.46 -5.53
CA SER A 119 4.59 2.46 -4.51
C SER A 119 4.97 1.82 -3.18
N TYR A 120 5.77 2.50 -2.40
CA TYR A 120 5.99 2.10 -1.02
C TYR A 120 4.85 2.55 -0.13
N TYR A 121 4.43 1.64 0.74
CA TYR A 121 3.44 1.87 1.78
C TYR A 121 4.04 1.52 3.14
N TYR A 122 3.58 2.22 4.16
CA TYR A 122 3.86 1.86 5.54
C TYR A 122 2.61 1.80 6.38
N PHE A 123 2.46 0.69 7.08
CA PHE A 123 1.37 0.45 8.02
C PHE A 123 1.92 0.38 9.45
N ASP A 124 1.27 1.11 10.33
CA ASP A 124 1.65 1.20 11.74
C ASP A 124 1.68 -0.18 12.43
N LYS A 125 2.64 -0.39 13.31
CA LYS A 125 2.88 -1.71 13.92
C LYS A 125 1.83 -2.12 14.94
N GLU A 126 1.17 -1.15 15.56
CA GLU A 126 0.17 -1.38 16.61
C GLU A 126 -1.25 -1.36 16.05
N THR A 127 -1.55 -0.37 15.22
CA THR A 127 -2.89 -0.16 14.68
C THR A 127 -3.11 -0.80 13.33
N PHE A 128 -2.05 -1.17 12.60
CA PHE A 128 -2.06 -1.68 11.22
C PHE A 128 -2.63 -0.70 10.20
N LYS A 129 -2.87 0.55 10.60
CA LYS A 129 -3.36 1.61 9.71
C LYS A 129 -2.23 2.21 8.91
N GLY A 130 -2.53 2.61 7.67
CA GLY A 130 -1.62 3.43 6.88
C GLY A 130 -1.32 4.73 7.59
N LEU A 131 -0.04 5.14 7.62
CA LEU A 131 0.36 6.41 8.21
C LEU A 131 -0.18 7.60 7.40
N ASN A 132 -0.41 8.70 8.09
CA ASN A 132 -0.78 9.98 7.50
C ASN A 132 0.17 11.09 7.99
N GLY A 133 0.51 12.00 7.07
CA GLY A 133 1.38 13.14 7.36
C GLY A 133 2.85 12.76 7.55
N PRO A 134 3.65 13.68 8.16
CA PRO A 134 5.08 13.49 8.35
C PRO A 134 5.40 12.47 9.45
N SER A 135 6.39 11.61 9.19
CA SER A 135 6.88 10.61 10.13
C SER A 135 8.40 10.45 10.05
N ARG A 136 9.07 10.34 11.20
CA ARG A 136 10.50 10.05 11.35
C ARG A 136 10.78 8.62 11.84
N ALA A 137 9.79 7.74 11.75
CA ALA A 137 9.83 6.44 12.42
C ALA A 137 10.91 5.47 11.91
N PHE A 138 11.60 5.76 10.79
CA PHE A 138 12.43 4.78 10.09
C PHE A 138 13.92 5.13 10.06
N PHE A 139 14.27 6.42 9.91
CA PHE A 139 15.62 6.91 9.87
C PHE A 139 15.72 8.17 10.72
N GLU A 140 16.76 8.26 11.52
CA GLU A 140 16.89 9.26 12.58
C GLU A 140 16.75 10.72 12.11
N ASN A 141 17.15 11.02 10.88
CA ASN A 141 17.12 12.37 10.33
C ASN A 141 16.31 12.50 9.02
N VAL A 142 15.49 11.50 8.71
CA VAL A 142 14.63 11.49 7.50
C VAL A 142 13.17 11.58 7.91
N THR A 143 12.47 12.58 7.39
CA THR A 143 11.04 12.75 7.62
C THR A 143 10.28 12.43 6.35
N TYR A 144 9.66 11.27 6.29
CA TYR A 144 8.77 10.90 5.21
C TYR A 144 7.38 11.49 5.39
N THR A 145 6.69 11.75 4.28
CA THR A 145 5.29 12.17 4.28
C THR A 145 4.44 11.10 3.60
N PHE A 146 3.38 10.71 4.29
CA PHE A 146 2.46 9.66 3.85
C PHE A 146 1.06 10.20 3.61
N ASP A 147 0.38 9.60 2.65
CA ASP A 147 -1.06 9.74 2.45
C ASP A 147 -1.72 8.36 2.56
N ASN A 148 -2.42 8.15 3.67
CA ASN A 148 -3.13 6.92 3.98
C ASN A 148 -2.27 5.67 3.72
N GLY A 149 -1.06 5.68 4.24
CA GLY A 149 -0.03 4.65 4.11
C GLY A 149 0.90 4.78 2.91
N LYS A 150 0.50 5.43 1.81
CA LYS A 150 1.33 5.61 0.61
C LYS A 150 2.41 6.65 0.87
N LEU A 151 3.66 6.28 0.61
CA LEU A 151 4.78 7.22 0.61
C LEU A 151 4.64 8.17 -0.58
N LEU A 152 4.56 9.48 -0.30
CA LEU A 152 4.33 10.46 -1.36
C LEU A 152 5.59 10.73 -2.18
N LYS A 153 6.76 10.82 -1.49
CA LYS A 153 8.07 11.00 -2.13
C LYS A 153 9.20 10.53 -1.24
N GLY A 154 10.38 10.36 -1.84
CA GLY A 154 11.61 10.15 -1.08
C GLY A 154 12.13 11.46 -0.47
N GLU A 155 13.19 11.36 0.32
CA GLU A 155 13.78 12.49 1.02
C GLU A 155 15.30 12.52 0.91
N TRP A 156 15.83 13.72 0.77
CA TRP A 156 17.26 13.96 0.76
C TRP A 156 17.82 14.11 2.17
N LEU A 157 18.96 13.48 2.44
CA LEU A 157 19.72 13.69 3.67
C LEU A 157 21.15 14.04 3.33
N THR A 158 21.59 15.22 3.76
CA THR A 158 22.96 15.71 3.63
C THR A 158 23.69 15.59 4.96
N THR A 159 24.88 15.01 4.91
CA THR A 159 25.82 14.89 6.03
C THR A 159 27.19 15.41 5.62
N ASP A 160 28.15 15.44 6.53
CA ASP A 160 29.55 15.80 6.23
C ASP A 160 30.19 14.86 5.20
N GLN A 161 29.66 13.66 5.03
CA GLN A 161 30.15 12.67 4.06
C GLN A 161 29.54 12.82 2.67
N GLY A 162 28.45 13.56 2.54
CA GLY A 162 27.71 13.76 1.27
C GLY A 162 26.21 13.66 1.43
N THR A 163 25.52 13.60 0.30
CA THR A 163 24.05 13.59 0.24
C THR A 163 23.54 12.25 -0.29
N LYS A 164 22.56 11.68 0.40
CA LYS A 164 21.85 10.45 0.01
C LYS A 164 20.38 10.75 -0.27
N TYR A 165 19.77 9.92 -1.11
CA TYR A 165 18.32 9.95 -1.34
C TYR A 165 17.68 8.71 -0.77
N TYR A 166 16.82 8.90 0.21
CA TYR A 166 16.06 7.85 0.88
C TYR A 166 14.71 7.68 0.21
N TYR A 167 14.36 6.43 -0.11
CA TYR A 167 13.06 6.10 -0.68
C TYR A 167 12.56 4.76 -0.14
N GLY A 168 11.50 4.80 0.64
CA GLY A 168 11.00 3.63 1.36
C GLY A 168 11.96 3.15 2.47
N PRO A 169 12.17 1.83 2.62
CA PRO A 169 12.95 1.26 3.72
C PRO A 169 14.48 1.40 3.55
N THR A 170 14.94 2.08 2.50
CA THR A 170 16.38 2.15 2.16
C THR A 170 16.72 3.46 1.45
N PHE A 171 17.97 3.59 1.03
CA PHE A 171 18.44 4.68 0.18
C PHE A 171 18.90 4.15 -1.18
N VAL A 172 18.89 5.02 -2.20
CA VAL A 172 19.40 4.71 -3.53
C VAL A 172 20.92 4.58 -3.50
N GLN A 173 21.47 3.54 -4.13
CA GLN A 173 22.92 3.29 -4.19
C GLN A 173 23.34 2.58 -5.47
N GLY A 174 24.54 2.84 -5.94
CA GLY A 174 25.23 2.12 -7.00
C GLY A 174 24.54 2.18 -8.36
N LYS A 175 23.75 3.23 -8.65
CA LYS A 175 22.98 3.32 -9.90
C LYS A 175 22.57 4.73 -10.27
N TRP A 176 22.16 4.86 -11.53
CA TRP A 176 21.37 6.00 -12.00
C TRP A 176 19.98 5.99 -11.38
N TYR A 177 19.50 7.17 -11.02
CA TYR A 177 18.14 7.34 -10.49
C TYR A 177 17.59 8.72 -10.84
N THR A 178 16.29 8.77 -11.13
CA THR A 178 15.60 10.03 -11.44
C THR A 178 14.78 10.46 -10.21
N VAL A 179 14.97 11.70 -9.78
CA VAL A 179 14.21 12.33 -8.71
C VAL A 179 13.58 13.60 -9.27
N GLU A 180 12.26 13.69 -9.22
CA GLU A 180 11.49 14.87 -9.68
C GLU A 180 11.85 15.32 -11.11
N GLY A 181 12.16 14.36 -11.99
CA GLY A 181 12.53 14.60 -13.40
C GLY A 181 14.03 14.80 -13.65
N GLU A 182 14.83 15.05 -12.61
CA GLU A 182 16.27 15.25 -12.71
C GLU A 182 17.04 13.95 -12.51
N LYS A 183 18.17 13.81 -13.22
CA LYS A 183 19.00 12.59 -13.22
C LYS A 183 20.17 12.72 -12.27
N TYR A 184 20.38 11.68 -11.46
CA TYR A 184 21.48 11.57 -10.52
C TYR A 184 22.18 10.23 -10.67
N TYR A 185 23.43 10.16 -10.27
CA TYR A 185 24.15 8.90 -10.04
C TYR A 185 24.56 8.79 -8.58
N PHE A 186 24.32 7.63 -7.99
CA PHE A 186 24.69 7.32 -6.61
C PHE A 186 25.81 6.29 -6.59
N ASP A 187 26.83 6.51 -5.77
CA ASP A 187 27.90 5.56 -5.57
C ASP A 187 27.42 4.29 -4.82
N PRO A 188 28.26 3.26 -4.68
CA PRO A 188 27.90 2.04 -3.94
C PRO A 188 27.57 2.28 -2.47
N GLN A 189 27.99 3.40 -1.87
CA GLN A 189 27.69 3.82 -0.49
C GLN A 189 26.41 4.66 -0.41
N GLY A 190 25.80 5.01 -1.57
CA GLY A 190 24.57 5.77 -1.69
C GLY A 190 24.77 7.28 -1.70
N TYR A 191 25.98 7.78 -1.83
CA TYR A 191 26.21 9.22 -1.97
C TYR A 191 26.03 9.65 -3.42
N ARG A 192 25.28 10.72 -3.65
CA ARG A 192 25.15 11.28 -5.00
C ARG A 192 26.48 11.85 -5.49
N TYR A 193 26.75 11.69 -6.77
CA TYR A 193 27.91 12.33 -7.39
C TYR A 193 27.69 13.85 -7.55
N THR A 194 28.79 14.59 -7.45
CA THR A 194 28.88 16.03 -7.75
C THR A 194 30.15 16.31 -8.54
N GLY A 195 30.14 17.37 -9.34
CA GLY A 195 31.25 17.73 -10.22
C GLY A 195 31.52 16.69 -11.31
N LEU A 196 32.73 16.70 -11.86
CA LEU A 196 33.10 15.81 -12.96
C LEU A 196 33.40 14.40 -12.44
N ARG A 197 32.66 13.40 -12.93
CA ARG A 197 32.77 12.01 -12.50
C ARG A 197 32.77 11.04 -13.67
N TYR A 198 33.57 10.01 -13.51
CA TYR A 198 33.64 8.88 -14.41
C TYR A 198 32.63 7.81 -13.97
N VAL A 199 31.69 7.45 -14.85
CA VAL A 199 30.66 6.46 -14.55
C VAL A 199 30.78 5.29 -15.53
N LYS A 200 30.95 4.08 -14.99
CA LYS A 200 31.13 2.86 -15.80
C LYS A 200 29.86 2.37 -16.46
N GLU A 201 28.72 2.75 -15.92
CA GLU A 201 27.41 2.41 -16.44
C GLU A 201 26.81 3.67 -17.07
N SER A 202 26.62 3.66 -18.40
CA SER A 202 26.00 4.80 -19.06
C SER A 202 24.51 4.90 -18.70
N TYR A 203 24.00 6.11 -18.66
CA TYR A 203 22.57 6.32 -18.42
C TYR A 203 21.70 5.66 -19.51
N ASN A 204 22.20 5.54 -20.73
CA ASN A 204 21.47 4.96 -21.86
C ASN A 204 21.72 3.46 -22.02
N HIS A 205 22.48 2.82 -21.13
CA HIS A 205 22.84 1.40 -21.18
C HIS A 205 23.51 0.97 -22.51
N ASP A 206 24.34 1.86 -23.08
CA ASP A 206 25.01 1.66 -24.37
C ASP A 206 26.40 1.01 -24.26
N ASP A 207 26.73 0.43 -23.11
CA ASP A 207 28.03 -0.20 -22.79
C ASP A 207 29.26 0.72 -22.88
N HIS A 208 29.03 2.03 -23.02
CA HIS A 208 30.12 3.01 -23.06
C HIS A 208 30.33 3.61 -21.67
N ILE A 209 31.55 4.01 -21.44
CA ILE A 209 32.01 4.62 -20.21
C ILE A 209 32.25 6.10 -20.51
N TYR A 210 31.58 6.96 -19.74
CA TYR A 210 31.66 8.40 -19.98
C TYR A 210 32.07 9.17 -18.73
N TRP A 211 32.73 10.32 -18.96
CA TRP A 211 32.77 11.38 -17.97
C TRP A 211 31.46 12.15 -18.03
N TYR A 212 30.83 12.32 -16.89
CA TYR A 212 29.60 13.09 -16.73
C TYR A 212 29.86 14.32 -15.87
N ASP A 213 29.23 15.43 -16.24
CA ASP A 213 29.21 16.64 -15.43
C ASP A 213 27.97 16.60 -14.52
N PHE A 214 28.24 16.54 -13.21
CA PHE A 214 27.22 16.68 -12.18
C PHE A 214 27.42 18.04 -11.50
N GLY A 215 26.37 18.84 -11.41
CA GLY A 215 26.42 20.11 -10.68
C GLY A 215 26.76 19.93 -9.20
N GLU A 216 26.93 21.03 -8.48
CA GLU A 216 27.11 20.99 -7.02
C GLU A 216 25.90 20.38 -6.31
N ASP A 217 24.70 20.53 -6.89
CA ASP A 217 23.46 19.89 -6.48
C ASP A 217 23.33 18.42 -6.92
N GLY A 218 24.33 17.90 -7.66
CA GLY A 218 24.41 16.53 -8.14
C GLY A 218 23.53 16.23 -9.36
N ILE A 219 22.86 17.20 -9.95
CA ILE A 219 22.09 17.02 -11.18
C ILE A 219 23.04 16.71 -12.34
N CYS A 220 22.76 15.66 -13.10
CA CYS A 220 23.54 15.30 -14.28
C CYS A 220 23.23 16.24 -15.45
N HIS A 221 24.20 17.04 -15.86
CA HIS A 221 24.12 17.94 -17.01
C HIS A 221 24.41 17.23 -18.35
N GLY A 222 24.86 15.97 -18.28
CA GLY A 222 25.14 15.15 -19.45
C GLY A 222 26.60 14.69 -19.54
N VAL A 223 26.95 14.10 -20.68
CA VAL A 223 28.32 13.66 -20.96
C VAL A 223 29.21 14.89 -21.09
N TYR A 224 30.32 14.89 -20.34
CA TYR A 224 31.30 15.95 -20.41
C TYR A 224 31.98 15.94 -21.78
N GLN A 225 31.87 17.06 -22.50
CA GLN A 225 32.46 17.26 -23.79
C GLN A 225 33.76 18.07 -23.64
N HIS A 226 34.87 17.46 -23.94
CA HIS A 226 36.16 18.15 -23.94
C HIS A 226 36.98 17.70 -25.14
N THR A 227 37.67 18.64 -25.76
CA THR A 227 38.60 18.37 -26.88
C THR A 227 40.01 18.64 -26.41
N GLY A 228 40.86 17.62 -26.45
CA GLY A 228 42.24 17.70 -26.01
C GLY A 228 42.44 17.21 -24.57
N LEU A 229 43.65 17.52 -24.02
CA LEU A 229 44.01 17.10 -22.68
C LEU A 229 43.33 17.99 -21.64
N PHE A 230 42.78 17.36 -20.59
CA PHE A 230 42.29 18.07 -19.41
C PHE A 230 42.90 17.47 -18.12
N TYR A 231 43.00 18.31 -17.10
CA TYR A 231 43.65 17.97 -15.84
C TYR A 231 42.59 17.93 -14.72
N LEU A 232 42.52 16.80 -14.03
CA LEU A 232 41.59 16.61 -12.94
C LEU A 232 42.21 15.75 -11.83
N ASN A 233 42.12 16.21 -10.58
CA ASN A 233 42.59 15.50 -9.39
C ASN A 233 44.01 14.93 -9.51
N GLY A 234 44.93 15.72 -10.07
CA GLY A 234 46.33 15.33 -10.23
C GLY A 234 46.63 14.44 -11.44
N ASN A 235 45.66 14.12 -12.26
CA ASN A 235 45.79 13.30 -13.44
C ASN A 235 45.41 14.06 -14.73
N THR A 236 46.01 13.68 -15.84
CA THR A 236 45.72 14.20 -17.17
C THR A 236 44.92 13.18 -17.95
N TYR A 237 43.84 13.62 -18.60
CA TYR A 237 42.93 12.81 -19.42
C TYR A 237 42.84 13.41 -20.82
N TYR A 238 42.43 12.58 -21.82
CA TYR A 238 42.27 12.97 -23.19
C TYR A 238 40.89 12.53 -23.71
#